data_444435a7a53931ec35313d19b2afc93f
#
_entry.id   444435a7a53931ec35313d19b2afc93f
#
_cell.length_a   1.000
_cell.length_b   1.000
_cell.length_c   1.000
_cell.angle_alpha   90.00
_cell.angle_beta   90.00
_cell.angle_gamma   90.00
#
_symmetry.space_group_name_H-M   'P 1'
#
loop_
_entity.id
_entity.type
_entity.pdbx_description
1 polymer ?
#
loop_
_entity_poly.entity_id
_entity_poly.type
_entity_poly.pdbx_seq_one_letter_code
_entity_poly.pdbx_strand_id
1 'polypeptide(L)'
;SESIRSCALKGADLIIVPTANTKAEPMEMFEWEMRVQAMQNQVFIAMCNRVGTEDKMQFAGESIVIHPGGEVIAKANDQEQLLTCDIDLNEVKKVRNNINYLSLRRPEQYETF
;
A
#
# COMPACT_ATOMS: atom_id res chain seq x y z
N SER A 1 -3.29 -8.16 -4.77
CA SER A 1 -3.57 -7.32 -5.95
C SER A 1 -5.05 -7.07 -6.16
N GLU A 2 -5.87 -8.11 -6.28
CA GLU A 2 -7.31 -7.98 -6.53
C GLU A 2 -8.04 -7.22 -5.43
N SER A 3 -7.70 -7.45 -4.17
CA SER A 3 -8.34 -6.79 -3.02
C SER A 3 -8.11 -5.27 -3.06
N ILE A 4 -6.89 -4.84 -3.32
CA ILE A 4 -6.54 -3.41 -3.41
C ILE A 4 -7.28 -2.77 -4.59
N ARG A 5 -7.27 -3.43 -5.75
CA ARG A 5 -8.00 -2.97 -6.93
C ARG A 5 -9.50 -2.83 -6.65
N SER A 6 -10.08 -3.82 -6.00
CA SER A 6 -11.51 -3.81 -5.65
C SER A 6 -11.87 -2.66 -4.72
N CYS A 7 -11.03 -2.38 -3.71
CA CYS A 7 -11.23 -1.24 -2.82
C CYS A 7 -11.15 0.09 -3.58
N ALA A 8 -10.15 0.25 -4.44
CA ALA A 8 -10.00 1.47 -5.25
C ALA A 8 -11.19 1.70 -6.17
N LEU A 9 -11.69 0.65 -6.83
CA LEU A 9 -12.85 0.72 -7.70
C LEU A 9 -14.14 1.06 -6.95
N LYS A 10 -14.21 0.74 -5.66
CA LYS A 10 -15.33 1.10 -4.79
C LYS A 10 -15.19 2.48 -4.16
N GLY A 11 -14.15 3.23 -4.51
CA GLY A 11 -13.99 4.62 -4.12
C GLY A 11 -13.02 4.86 -2.95
N ALA A 12 -12.19 3.89 -2.59
CA ALA A 12 -11.17 4.09 -1.56
C ALA A 12 -10.10 5.08 -2.05
N ASP A 13 -9.76 6.04 -1.21
CA ASP A 13 -8.65 6.97 -1.41
C ASP A 13 -7.42 6.56 -0.58
N LEU A 14 -7.64 5.87 0.52
CA LEU A 14 -6.61 5.32 1.41
C LEU A 14 -6.94 3.85 1.70
N ILE A 15 -5.96 2.99 1.56
CA ILE A 15 -6.07 1.57 1.88
C ILE A 15 -5.08 1.24 2.99
N ILE A 16 -5.59 0.66 4.08
CA ILE A 16 -4.79 0.23 5.22
C ILE A 16 -4.57 -1.27 5.12
N VAL A 17 -3.31 -1.69 5.19
CA VAL A 17 -2.90 -3.09 5.06
C VAL A 17 -2.19 -3.51 6.35
N PRO A 18 -2.91 -4.10 7.32
CA PRO A 18 -2.27 -4.69 8.49
C PRO A 18 -1.57 -6.00 8.12
N THR A 19 -0.34 -6.17 8.59
CA THR A 19 0.47 -7.34 8.28
C THR A 19 1.26 -7.84 9.49
N ALA A 20 1.74 -9.08 9.40
CA ALA A 20 2.61 -9.70 10.39
C ALA A 20 3.76 -10.41 9.66
N ASN A 21 4.45 -9.67 8.79
CA ASN A 21 5.58 -10.19 8.02
C ASN A 21 6.82 -10.34 8.90
N THR A 22 7.52 -11.45 8.74
CA THR A 22 8.73 -11.77 9.52
C THR A 22 10.00 -11.31 8.79
N LYS A 23 11.11 -11.23 9.54
CA LYS A 23 12.42 -10.89 8.96
C LYS A 23 12.94 -11.94 7.97
N ALA A 24 12.38 -13.15 7.99
CA ALA A 24 12.71 -14.20 7.03
C ALA A 24 12.05 -14.00 5.66
N GLU A 25 11.06 -13.11 5.58
CA GLU A 25 10.33 -12.83 4.35
C GLU A 25 10.97 -11.67 3.58
N PRO A 26 10.73 -11.58 2.26
CA PRO A 26 11.39 -10.58 1.42
C PRO A 26 10.74 -9.19 1.55
N MET A 27 11.04 -8.46 2.62
CA MET A 27 10.43 -7.16 2.93
C MET A 27 10.63 -6.12 1.83
N GLU A 28 11.75 -6.15 1.13
CA GLU A 28 11.99 -5.27 -0.01
C GLU A 28 10.95 -5.51 -1.12
N MET A 29 10.62 -6.77 -1.38
CA MET A 29 9.61 -7.11 -2.39
C MET A 29 8.21 -6.67 -1.96
N PHE A 30 7.90 -6.75 -0.67
CA PHE A 30 6.63 -6.27 -0.14
C PHE A 30 6.51 -4.75 -0.23
N GLU A 31 7.59 -4.01 0.01
CA GLU A 31 7.63 -2.56 -0.22
C GLU A 31 7.36 -2.24 -1.69
N TRP A 32 8.05 -2.91 -2.60
CA TRP A 32 7.82 -2.70 -4.04
C TRP A 32 6.40 -3.07 -4.47
N GLU A 33 5.87 -4.17 -3.94
CA GLU A 33 4.48 -4.56 -4.22
C GLU A 33 3.51 -3.46 -3.81
N MET A 34 3.63 -2.92 -2.60
CA MET A 34 2.75 -1.87 -2.11
C MET A 34 2.91 -0.57 -2.92
N ARG A 35 4.13 -0.22 -3.28
CA ARG A 35 4.40 0.97 -4.12
C ARG A 35 3.77 0.84 -5.50
N VAL A 36 3.93 -0.30 -6.13
CA VAL A 36 3.32 -0.57 -7.44
C VAL A 36 1.80 -0.57 -7.34
N GLN A 37 1.23 -1.20 -6.31
CA GLN A 37 -0.22 -1.20 -6.10
C GLN A 37 -0.77 0.22 -5.85
N ALA A 38 -0.07 1.05 -5.09
CA ALA A 38 -0.46 2.44 -4.88
C ALA A 38 -0.48 3.21 -6.20
N MET A 39 0.54 3.07 -7.01
CA MET A 39 0.64 3.75 -8.30
C MET A 39 -0.42 3.24 -9.30
N GLN A 40 -0.57 1.93 -9.43
CA GLN A 40 -1.52 1.34 -10.39
C GLN A 40 -2.99 1.62 -10.03
N ASN A 41 -3.31 1.74 -8.74
CA ASN A 41 -4.67 2.02 -8.27
C ASN A 41 -4.88 3.49 -7.93
N GLN A 42 -3.79 4.28 -7.91
CA GLN A 42 -3.80 5.72 -7.63
C GLN A 42 -4.50 6.04 -6.31
N VAL A 43 -4.05 5.37 -5.26
CA VAL A 43 -4.54 5.51 -3.88
C VAL A 43 -3.35 5.60 -2.92
N PHE A 44 -3.57 6.21 -1.76
CA PHE A 44 -2.63 6.07 -0.63
C PHE A 44 -2.69 4.65 -0.09
N ILE A 45 -1.54 4.11 0.30
CA ILE A 45 -1.47 2.83 1.02
C ILE A 45 -0.67 3.04 2.31
N ALA A 46 -1.23 2.58 3.41
CA ALA A 46 -0.56 2.50 4.70
C ALA A 46 -0.46 1.03 5.11
N MET A 47 0.74 0.47 5.03
CA MET A 47 1.02 -0.88 5.50
C MET A 47 1.55 -0.81 6.93
N CYS A 48 0.84 -1.43 7.86
CA CYS A 48 1.20 -1.50 9.27
C CYS A 48 1.72 -2.90 9.58
N ASN A 49 3.01 -3.06 9.77
CA ASN A 49 3.61 -4.35 10.09
C ASN A 49 3.97 -4.46 11.57
N ARG A 50 3.87 -5.66 12.09
CA ARG A 50 4.20 -6.00 13.46
C ARG A 50 5.71 -5.93 13.70
N VAL A 51 6.11 -5.55 14.92
CA VAL A 51 7.48 -5.62 15.42
C VAL A 51 7.58 -6.62 16.57
N GLY A 52 8.80 -6.92 16.97
CA GLY A 52 9.10 -7.78 18.12
C GLY A 52 9.24 -9.25 17.76
N THR A 53 9.33 -10.08 18.80
CA THR A 53 9.55 -11.52 18.68
C THR A 53 8.45 -12.27 19.42
N GLU A 54 7.91 -13.29 18.79
CA GLU A 54 6.97 -14.22 19.39
C GLU A 54 7.46 -15.63 19.08
N ASP A 55 7.77 -16.40 20.14
CA ASP A 55 8.46 -17.69 20.04
C ASP A 55 9.75 -17.54 19.20
N LYS A 56 9.81 -18.19 18.05
CA LYS A 56 10.95 -18.13 17.12
C LYS A 56 10.75 -17.12 16.00
N MET A 57 9.59 -16.49 15.90
CA MET A 57 9.25 -15.54 14.84
C MET A 57 9.72 -14.14 15.22
N GLN A 58 10.55 -13.55 14.38
CA GLN A 58 10.94 -12.15 14.48
C GLN A 58 10.21 -11.36 13.41
N PHE A 59 9.39 -10.41 13.83
CA PHE A 59 8.63 -9.58 12.92
C PHE A 59 9.48 -8.42 12.39
N ALA A 60 9.30 -8.10 11.12
CA ALA A 60 10.18 -7.19 10.41
C ALA A 60 9.92 -5.71 10.70
N GLY A 61 8.72 -5.34 11.15
CA GLY A 61 8.34 -3.94 11.25
C GLY A 61 8.31 -3.29 9.88
N GLU A 62 9.04 -2.18 9.72
CA GLU A 62 9.15 -1.43 8.47
C GLU A 62 7.79 -0.98 7.91
N SER A 63 6.88 -0.57 8.80
CA SER A 63 5.60 0.05 8.40
C SER A 63 5.84 1.23 7.46
N ILE A 64 4.96 1.43 6.50
CA ILE A 64 5.21 2.35 5.39
C ILE A 64 3.92 3.06 4.97
N VAL A 65 4.03 4.33 4.61
CA VAL A 65 2.96 5.10 3.99
C VAL A 65 3.40 5.53 2.59
N ILE A 66 2.54 5.30 1.63
CA ILE A 66 2.86 5.45 0.20
C ILE A 66 1.84 6.38 -0.47
N HIS A 67 2.37 7.31 -1.27
CA HIS A 67 1.60 8.25 -2.08
C HIS A 67 0.97 7.55 -3.30
N PRO A 68 -0.15 8.05 -3.84
CA PRO A 68 -0.77 7.52 -5.07
C PRO A 68 0.14 7.47 -6.31
N GLY A 69 1.25 8.19 -6.31
CA GLY A 69 2.28 8.10 -7.35
C GLY A 69 3.30 6.98 -7.13
N GLY A 70 3.24 6.27 -6.01
CA GLY A 70 4.16 5.18 -5.66
C GLY A 70 5.36 5.61 -4.81
N GLU A 71 5.50 6.90 -4.47
CA GLU A 71 6.57 7.40 -3.62
C GLU A 71 6.32 7.05 -2.15
N VAL A 72 7.39 6.70 -1.43
CA VAL A 72 7.35 6.50 0.02
C VAL A 72 7.28 7.85 0.72
N ILE A 73 6.22 8.09 1.48
CA ILE A 73 6.05 9.32 2.28
C ILE A 73 6.73 9.18 3.63
N ALA A 74 6.56 8.04 4.28
CA ALA A 74 7.11 7.76 5.60
C ALA A 74 7.36 6.26 5.74
N LYS A 75 8.43 5.91 6.45
CA LYS A 75 8.80 4.53 6.71
C LYS A 75 9.33 4.39 8.13
N ALA A 76 8.82 3.41 8.86
CA ALA A 76 9.32 3.01 10.16
C ALA A 76 10.50 2.04 10.03
N ASN A 77 11.24 1.87 11.13
CA ASN A 77 12.25 0.82 11.23
C ASN A 77 11.66 -0.46 11.88
N ASP A 78 12.49 -1.32 12.39
CA ASP A 78 12.08 -2.59 13.01
C ASP A 78 11.81 -2.48 14.53
N GLN A 79 11.78 -1.27 15.08
CA GLN A 79 11.53 -1.02 16.49
C GLN A 79 10.09 -0.56 16.73
N GLU A 80 9.60 -0.80 17.94
CA GLU A 80 8.31 -0.26 18.38
C GLU A 80 8.34 1.27 18.35
N GLN A 81 7.45 1.85 17.57
CA GLN A 81 7.39 3.30 17.41
C GLN A 81 6.02 3.75 16.90
N LEU A 82 5.69 5.01 17.12
CA LEU A 82 4.57 5.66 16.50
C LEU A 82 5.06 6.41 15.26
N LEU A 83 4.66 5.95 14.08
CA LEU A 83 4.92 6.65 12.82
C LEU A 83 3.73 7.55 12.49
N THR A 84 3.98 8.84 12.39
CA THR A 84 2.95 9.82 12.00
C THR A 84 3.37 10.57 10.75
N CYS A 85 2.40 10.85 9.90
CA CYS A 85 2.59 11.72 8.74
C CYS A 85 1.25 12.34 8.36
N ASP A 86 1.30 13.48 7.70
CA ASP A 86 0.12 14.12 7.15
C ASP A 86 -0.02 13.74 5.68
N ILE A 87 -1.25 13.43 5.28
CA ILE A 87 -1.59 13.17 3.89
C ILE A 87 -2.76 14.03 3.47
N ASP A 88 -2.75 14.49 2.23
CA ASP A 88 -3.88 15.20 1.62
C ASP A 88 -4.59 14.27 0.64
N LEU A 89 -5.78 13.82 0.98
CA LEU A 89 -6.56 12.91 0.14
C LEU A 89 -6.92 13.52 -1.23
N ASN A 90 -6.88 14.83 -1.38
CA ASN A 90 -7.06 15.49 -2.68
C ASN A 90 -5.95 15.14 -3.69
N GLU A 91 -4.80 14.67 -3.23
CA GLU A 91 -3.72 14.20 -4.10
C GLU A 91 -4.16 13.03 -4.98
N VAL A 92 -5.11 12.21 -4.53
CA VAL A 92 -5.70 11.12 -5.34
C VAL A 92 -6.35 11.71 -6.60
N LYS A 93 -7.16 12.76 -6.44
CA LYS A 93 -7.81 13.44 -7.57
C LYS A 93 -6.80 14.07 -8.51
N LYS A 94 -5.77 14.71 -7.97
CA LYS A 94 -4.69 15.35 -8.76
C LYS A 94 -3.96 14.32 -9.63
N VAL A 95 -3.59 13.18 -9.06
CA VAL A 95 -2.91 12.11 -9.79
C VAL A 95 -3.81 11.54 -10.89
N ARG A 96 -5.08 11.28 -10.57
CA ARG A 96 -6.06 10.75 -11.54
C ARG A 96 -6.41 11.76 -12.64
N ASN A 97 -6.39 13.06 -12.35
CA ASN A 97 -6.64 14.10 -13.37
C ASN A 97 -5.50 14.16 -14.39
N ASN A 98 -4.28 13.84 -13.98
CA ASN A 98 -3.14 13.77 -14.90
C ASN A 98 -3.27 12.56 -15.84
N ILE A 99 -3.32 11.35 -15.28
CA ILE A 99 -3.60 10.11 -16.01
C ILE A 99 -4.48 9.24 -15.13
N ASN A 100 -5.67 8.88 -15.61
CA ASN A 100 -6.57 8.02 -14.84
C ASN A 100 -6.45 6.56 -15.33
N TYR A 101 -5.60 5.76 -14.69
CA TYR A 101 -5.40 4.36 -15.05
C TYR A 101 -6.65 3.52 -14.89
N LEU A 102 -7.50 3.82 -13.88
CA LEU A 102 -8.72 3.05 -13.64
C LEU A 102 -9.73 3.20 -14.79
N SER A 103 -9.73 4.34 -15.47
CA SER A 103 -10.61 4.59 -16.62
C SER A 103 -10.18 3.85 -17.89
N LEU A 104 -8.95 3.35 -17.93
CA LEU A 104 -8.41 2.59 -19.05
C LEU A 104 -8.77 1.11 -18.98
N ARG A 105 -9.43 0.67 -17.90
CA ARG A 105 -9.85 -0.71 -17.75
C ARG A 105 -10.86 -1.10 -18.82
N ARG A 106 -10.75 -2.34 -19.24
CA ARG A 106 -11.69 -2.95 -20.21
C ARG A 106 -12.33 -4.19 -19.58
N PRO A 107 -13.27 -4.00 -18.62
CA PRO A 107 -13.87 -5.11 -17.87
C PRO A 107 -14.49 -6.19 -18.76
N GLU A 108 -14.98 -5.78 -19.92
CA GLU A 108 -15.57 -6.68 -20.91
C GLU A 108 -14.57 -7.67 -21.52
N GLN A 109 -13.28 -7.44 -21.32
CA GLN A 109 -12.20 -8.30 -21.81
C GLN A 109 -11.61 -9.23 -20.73
N TYR A 110 -12.06 -9.06 -19.47
CA TYR A 110 -11.51 -9.84 -18.36
C TYR A 110 -12.44 -10.98 -17.97
N GLU A 111 -11.88 -12.16 -17.78
CA GLU A 111 -12.60 -13.28 -17.18
C GLU A 111 -12.66 -13.07 -15.66
N THR A 112 -13.79 -13.35 -15.07
CA THR A 112 -13.98 -13.34 -13.62
C THR A 112 -14.24 -14.76 -13.14
N PHE A 113 -13.43 -15.19 -12.20
CA PHE A 113 -13.51 -16.53 -11.62
C PHE A 113 -14.11 -16.50 -10.21
#